data_b9a7ae6bece5a08f5dcab155c0ecae46
#
_entry.id   b9a7ae6bece5a08f5dcab155c0ecae46
#
_cell.length_a   1.000
_cell.length_b   1.000
_cell.length_c   1.000
_cell.angle_alpha   90.00
_cell.angle_beta   90.00
_cell.angle_gamma   90.00
#
_symmetry.space_group_name_H-M   'P 1'
#
loop_
_entity.id
_entity.type
_entity.pdbx_description
1 polymer ?
#
loop_
_entity_poly.entity_id
_entity_poly.type
_entity_poly.pdbx_seq_one_letter_code
_entity_poly.pdbx_strand_id
1 'polypeptide(L)'
;MHPTINQVIQSASNIILSKEQQIRLSLCCLLSGGHLLIEDIPGVGKTTLAHTLAKLMGLHYQRIQFTSDLLPADIIGATIYNPEEHQFSFHQGAIFNQMVLADEINRATPKAQSALLEAMEEQQVTVEGHTYPLPQPFFVIATQNPSYQLGTFPLPESQLDRFLMRIELGYPNHNAERELLSGTNRHKLIATLEVQLPAEKLLIVQQAVKQVHVSSALLDGSVARTSESEERLVFRHNYPAKAIN
;
A
#
# COMPACT_ATOMS: atom_id res chain seq x y z
N MET A 1 -22.80 -4.93 -4.71
CA MET A 1 -21.35 -5.16 -4.59
C MET A 1 -21.01 -6.47 -5.28
N HIS A 2 -19.90 -6.53 -6.03
CA HIS A 2 -19.56 -7.74 -6.80
C HIS A 2 -19.33 -8.94 -5.84
N PRO A 3 -19.88 -10.14 -6.11
CA PRO A 3 -19.79 -11.30 -5.20
C PRO A 3 -18.36 -11.62 -4.75
N THR A 4 -17.40 -11.56 -5.68
CA THR A 4 -15.97 -11.81 -5.41
C THR A 4 -15.39 -10.83 -4.38
N ILE A 5 -15.74 -9.54 -4.46
CA ILE A 5 -15.25 -8.53 -3.51
C ILE A 5 -15.78 -8.81 -2.10
N ASN A 6 -17.05 -9.21 -1.98
CA ASN A 6 -17.62 -9.62 -0.70
C ASN A 6 -16.93 -10.85 -0.12
N GLN A 7 -16.57 -11.83 -0.95
CA GLN A 7 -15.80 -13.01 -0.51
C GLN A 7 -14.42 -12.60 0.03
N VAL A 8 -13.70 -11.73 -0.69
CA VAL A 8 -12.40 -11.20 -0.22
C VAL A 8 -12.54 -10.50 1.14
N ILE A 9 -13.57 -9.65 1.30
CA ILE A 9 -13.83 -8.96 2.57
C ILE A 9 -14.11 -9.97 3.69
N GLN A 10 -14.97 -10.95 3.45
CA GLN A 10 -15.30 -11.99 4.42
C GLN A 10 -14.07 -12.80 4.82
N SER A 11 -13.29 -13.28 3.86
CA SER A 11 -12.07 -14.05 4.12
C SER A 11 -11.02 -13.24 4.89
N ALA A 12 -10.85 -11.96 4.54
CA ALA A 12 -9.97 -11.05 5.28
C ALA A 12 -10.48 -10.80 6.70
N SER A 13 -11.81 -10.64 6.90
CA SER A 13 -12.41 -10.38 8.21
C SER A 13 -12.27 -11.57 9.17
N ASN A 14 -12.15 -12.79 8.67
CA ASN A 14 -11.87 -13.98 9.47
C ASN A 14 -10.43 -14.00 10.02
N ILE A 15 -9.52 -13.27 9.40
CA ILE A 15 -8.12 -13.14 9.82
C ILE A 15 -7.94 -11.89 10.68
N ILE A 16 -8.52 -10.77 10.25
CA ILE A 16 -8.34 -9.43 10.85
C ILE A 16 -9.65 -9.06 11.53
N LEU A 17 -9.75 -9.45 12.79
CA LEU A 17 -10.98 -9.38 13.56
C LEU A 17 -11.37 -7.92 13.86
N SER A 18 -12.67 -7.64 13.80
CA SER A 18 -13.28 -6.35 14.13
C SER A 18 -12.80 -5.15 13.30
N LYS A 19 -12.26 -5.38 12.08
CA LYS A 19 -11.68 -4.36 11.20
C LYS A 19 -12.28 -4.37 9.79
N GLU A 20 -13.54 -4.75 9.65
CA GLU A 20 -14.19 -4.86 8.34
C GLU A 20 -14.16 -3.54 7.55
N GLN A 21 -14.37 -2.40 8.22
CA GLN A 21 -14.33 -1.09 7.57
C GLN A 21 -12.94 -0.79 7.01
N GLN A 22 -11.88 -1.06 7.78
CA GLN A 22 -10.50 -0.85 7.36
C GLN A 22 -10.12 -1.78 6.19
N ILE A 23 -10.60 -3.03 6.21
CA ILE A 23 -10.45 -3.97 5.10
C ILE A 23 -11.14 -3.41 3.84
N ARG A 24 -12.37 -2.91 3.96
CA ARG A 24 -13.12 -2.30 2.85
C ARG A 24 -12.40 -1.08 2.27
N LEU A 25 -11.88 -0.19 3.12
CA LEU A 25 -11.12 0.98 2.69
C LEU A 25 -9.81 0.59 2.00
N SER A 26 -9.07 -0.38 2.55
CA SER A 26 -7.83 -0.89 1.94
C SER A 26 -8.10 -1.50 0.56
N LEU A 27 -9.17 -2.28 0.43
CA LEU A 27 -9.60 -2.83 -0.85
C LEU A 27 -10.03 -1.73 -1.84
N CYS A 28 -10.79 -0.75 -1.38
CA CYS A 28 -11.19 0.39 -2.20
C CYS A 28 -9.97 1.13 -2.76
N CYS A 29 -8.97 1.40 -1.89
CA CYS A 29 -7.71 2.01 -2.29
C CYS A 29 -6.99 1.20 -3.37
N LEU A 30 -6.84 -0.10 -3.18
CA LEU A 30 -6.19 -1.01 -4.11
C LEU A 30 -6.97 -1.15 -5.43
N LEU A 31 -8.30 -1.25 -5.39
CA LEU A 31 -9.15 -1.31 -6.57
C LEU A 31 -9.14 0.01 -7.37
N SER A 32 -8.84 1.13 -6.74
CA SER A 32 -8.65 2.43 -7.38
C SER A 32 -7.23 2.61 -7.94
N GLY A 33 -6.33 1.66 -7.75
CA GLY A 33 -4.94 1.75 -8.21
C GLY A 33 -4.09 2.72 -7.39
N GLY A 34 -4.52 3.07 -6.17
CA GLY A 34 -3.79 3.98 -5.28
C GLY A 34 -2.95 3.25 -4.24
N HIS A 35 -2.12 3.98 -3.50
CA HIS A 35 -1.30 3.48 -2.39
C HIS A 35 -1.92 3.85 -1.05
N LEU A 36 -1.67 3.03 -0.02
CA LEU A 36 -2.28 3.15 1.30
C LEU A 36 -1.24 3.51 2.37
N LEU A 37 -1.56 4.50 3.21
CA LEU A 37 -0.81 4.80 4.42
C LEU A 37 -1.59 4.32 5.65
N ILE A 38 -0.96 3.54 6.51
CA ILE A 38 -1.53 3.14 7.81
C ILE A 38 -0.75 3.83 8.91
N GLU A 39 -1.39 4.77 9.59
CA GLU A 39 -0.80 5.46 10.72
C GLU A 39 -1.38 4.90 12.00
N ASP A 40 -0.56 4.17 12.77
CA ASP A 40 -1.04 3.52 13.97
C ASP A 40 0.12 3.03 14.85
N ILE A 41 -0.21 2.73 16.09
CA ILE A 41 0.71 2.13 17.06
C ILE A 41 1.18 0.73 16.62
N PRO A 42 2.34 0.26 17.12
CA PRO A 42 2.81 -1.10 16.88
C PRO A 42 1.83 -2.17 17.36
N GLY A 43 1.79 -3.33 16.69
CA GLY A 43 1.07 -4.52 17.17
C GLY A 43 -0.42 -4.61 16.77
N VAL A 44 -1.01 -3.62 16.10
CA VAL A 44 -2.44 -3.63 15.73
C VAL A 44 -2.80 -4.48 14.50
N GLY A 45 -1.82 -5.16 13.88
CA GLY A 45 -2.07 -6.08 12.76
C GLY A 45 -1.83 -5.51 11.37
N LYS A 46 -1.07 -4.41 11.22
CA LYS A 46 -0.73 -3.78 9.92
C LYS A 46 -0.12 -4.77 8.93
N THR A 47 0.88 -5.52 9.36
CA THR A 47 1.56 -6.56 8.55
C THR A 47 0.61 -7.71 8.19
N THR A 48 -0.27 -8.10 9.12
CA THR A 48 -1.29 -9.12 8.90
C THR A 48 -2.26 -8.70 7.80
N LEU A 49 -2.70 -7.44 7.81
CA LEU A 49 -3.59 -6.88 6.77
C LEU A 49 -2.94 -6.93 5.38
N ALA A 50 -1.71 -6.41 5.26
CA ALA A 50 -0.99 -6.39 3.99
C ALA A 50 -0.79 -7.80 3.43
N HIS A 51 -0.32 -8.74 4.26
CA HIS A 51 -0.09 -10.12 3.84
C HIS A 51 -1.39 -10.85 3.47
N THR A 52 -2.48 -10.63 4.23
CA THR A 52 -3.80 -11.22 3.94
C THR A 52 -4.32 -10.74 2.58
N LEU A 53 -4.27 -9.44 2.30
CA LEU A 53 -4.70 -8.87 1.03
C LEU A 53 -3.86 -9.41 -0.13
N ALA A 54 -2.54 -9.43 0.00
CA ALA A 54 -1.65 -9.99 -1.01
C ALA A 54 -1.99 -11.44 -1.34
N LYS A 55 -2.22 -12.26 -0.31
CA LYS A 55 -2.56 -13.68 -0.47
C LYS A 55 -3.90 -13.89 -1.16
N LEU A 56 -4.95 -13.15 -0.76
CA LEU A 56 -6.28 -13.23 -1.37
C LEU A 56 -6.30 -12.78 -2.83
N MET A 57 -5.34 -11.94 -3.24
CA MET A 57 -5.21 -11.45 -4.62
C MET A 57 -4.12 -12.16 -5.41
N GLY A 58 -3.41 -13.12 -4.82
CA GLY A 58 -2.34 -13.86 -5.50
C GLY A 58 -1.19 -12.95 -5.94
N LEU A 59 -0.92 -11.85 -5.21
CA LEU A 59 0.13 -10.91 -5.54
C LEU A 59 1.46 -11.33 -4.92
N HIS A 60 2.55 -11.11 -5.65
CA HIS A 60 3.90 -11.22 -5.11
C HIS A 60 4.10 -10.16 -4.03
N TYR A 61 4.34 -10.61 -2.81
CA TYR A 61 4.41 -9.77 -1.61
C TYR A 61 5.82 -9.66 -1.08
N GLN A 62 6.24 -8.44 -0.77
CA GLN A 62 7.52 -8.17 -0.10
C GLN A 62 7.32 -7.18 1.05
N ARG A 63 7.92 -7.47 2.20
CA ARG A 63 8.03 -6.52 3.32
C ARG A 63 9.41 -5.90 3.32
N ILE A 64 9.45 -4.58 3.43
CA ILE A 64 10.66 -3.77 3.64
C ILE A 64 10.52 -3.12 5.02
N GLN A 65 11.41 -3.46 5.94
CA GLN A 65 11.49 -2.79 7.23
C GLN A 65 12.35 -1.54 7.08
N PHE A 66 11.76 -0.38 7.28
CA PHE A 66 12.47 0.89 7.20
C PHE A 66 13.23 1.14 8.50
N THR A 67 14.53 1.35 8.38
CA THR A 67 15.48 1.61 9.47
C THR A 67 16.39 2.77 9.09
N SER A 68 17.06 3.38 10.05
CA SER A 68 17.93 4.55 9.81
C SER A 68 19.13 4.27 8.89
N ASP A 69 19.51 3.02 8.73
CA ASP A 69 20.63 2.53 7.91
C ASP A 69 20.20 2.03 6.52
N LEU A 70 18.86 1.96 6.25
CA LEU A 70 18.34 1.53 4.95
C LEU A 70 18.78 2.50 3.85
N LEU A 71 19.38 1.96 2.79
CA LEU A 71 19.82 2.72 1.63
C LEU A 71 18.77 2.70 0.50
N PRO A 72 18.72 3.73 -0.36
CA PRO A 72 17.90 3.69 -1.57
C PRO A 72 18.12 2.44 -2.43
N ALA A 73 19.38 1.99 -2.56
CA ALA A 73 19.74 0.79 -3.33
C ALA A 73 19.10 -0.50 -2.79
N ASP A 74 18.85 -0.61 -1.49
CA ASP A 74 18.14 -1.76 -0.89
C ASP A 74 16.68 -1.82 -1.34
N ILE A 75 16.09 -0.66 -1.65
CA ILE A 75 14.71 -0.52 -2.09
C ILE A 75 14.60 -0.73 -3.61
N ILE A 76 15.35 0.05 -4.40
CA ILE A 76 15.21 0.12 -5.85
C ILE A 76 16.15 -0.82 -6.60
N GLY A 77 17.18 -1.36 -5.93
CA GLY A 77 18.22 -2.17 -6.56
C GLY A 77 19.47 -1.38 -6.91
N ALA A 78 20.46 -2.11 -7.36
CA ALA A 78 21.77 -1.57 -7.74
C ALA A 78 22.41 -2.38 -8.87
N THR A 79 23.27 -1.75 -9.63
CA THR A 79 24.12 -2.42 -10.61
C THR A 79 25.35 -2.97 -9.90
N ILE A 80 25.61 -4.26 -10.04
CA ILE A 80 26.72 -4.97 -9.40
C ILE A 80 27.62 -5.53 -10.49
N TYR A 81 28.93 -5.36 -10.34
CA TYR A 81 29.93 -5.96 -11.21
C TYR A 81 30.04 -7.46 -10.90
N ASN A 82 29.84 -8.30 -11.94
CA ASN A 82 30.07 -9.73 -11.86
C ASN A 82 31.51 -10.02 -12.33
N PRO A 83 32.42 -10.45 -11.43
CA PRO A 83 33.83 -10.72 -11.81
C PRO A 83 33.99 -11.93 -12.74
N GLU A 84 33.05 -12.90 -12.70
CA GLU A 84 33.14 -14.11 -13.54
C GLU A 84 32.77 -13.83 -15.00
N GLU A 85 31.76 -12.99 -15.19
CA GLU A 85 31.24 -12.61 -16.51
C GLU A 85 31.87 -11.32 -17.05
N HIS A 86 32.70 -10.63 -16.25
CA HIS A 86 33.31 -9.34 -16.55
C HIS A 86 32.32 -8.26 -17.01
N GLN A 87 31.10 -8.27 -16.45
CA GLN A 87 30.05 -7.31 -16.82
C GLN A 87 29.25 -6.84 -15.61
N PHE A 88 28.62 -5.67 -15.79
CA PHE A 88 27.70 -5.16 -14.82
C PHE A 88 26.29 -5.74 -15.04
N SER A 89 25.63 -6.17 -13.96
CA SER A 89 24.25 -6.65 -13.97
C SER A 89 23.41 -5.89 -12.96
N PHE A 90 22.18 -5.54 -13.34
CA PHE A 90 21.23 -4.91 -12.42
C PHE A 90 20.59 -5.97 -11.53
N HIS A 91 20.75 -5.78 -10.23
CA HIS A 91 20.08 -6.57 -9.20
C HIS A 91 18.86 -5.80 -8.68
N GLN A 92 17.69 -6.34 -8.96
CA GLN A 92 16.41 -5.74 -8.57
C GLN A 92 16.29 -5.65 -7.04
N GLY A 93 15.88 -4.48 -6.56
CA GLY A 93 15.58 -4.25 -5.15
C GLY A 93 14.22 -4.81 -4.73
N ALA A 94 13.91 -4.65 -3.46
CA ALA A 94 12.70 -5.20 -2.85
C ALA A 94 11.40 -4.61 -3.43
N ILE A 95 11.45 -3.46 -4.09
CA ILE A 95 10.30 -2.80 -4.71
C ILE A 95 9.76 -3.54 -5.94
N PHE A 96 10.54 -4.43 -6.58
CA PHE A 96 10.10 -5.19 -7.75
C PHE A 96 9.16 -6.34 -7.39
N ASN A 97 8.14 -6.02 -6.59
CA ASN A 97 7.05 -6.90 -6.20
C ASN A 97 5.70 -6.19 -6.41
N GLN A 98 4.63 -6.97 -6.60
CA GLN A 98 3.30 -6.41 -6.88
C GLN A 98 2.66 -5.75 -5.65
N MET A 99 2.93 -6.25 -4.46
CA MET A 99 2.51 -5.64 -3.20
C MET A 99 3.69 -5.49 -2.26
N VAL A 100 4.01 -4.26 -1.92
CA VAL A 100 5.10 -3.91 -1.01
C VAL A 100 4.54 -3.35 0.29
N LEU A 101 4.93 -3.93 1.41
CA LEU A 101 4.72 -3.34 2.73
C LEU A 101 5.97 -2.57 3.15
N ALA A 102 5.91 -1.24 3.09
CA ALA A 102 6.93 -0.35 3.62
C ALA A 102 6.67 -0.10 5.10
N ASP A 103 7.26 -0.94 5.96
CA ASP A 103 6.96 -0.93 7.40
C ASP A 103 7.84 0.10 8.13
N GLU A 104 7.19 0.97 8.93
CA GLU A 104 7.81 2.07 9.68
C GLU A 104 8.59 3.07 8.78
N ILE A 105 7.96 3.52 7.67
CA ILE A 105 8.60 4.38 6.66
C ILE A 105 9.27 5.63 7.27
N ASN A 106 8.71 6.18 8.34
CA ASN A 106 9.24 7.36 9.02
C ASN A 106 10.50 7.09 9.86
N ARG A 107 11.02 5.86 9.93
CA ARG A 107 12.30 5.54 10.58
C ARG A 107 13.50 5.62 9.66
N ALA A 108 13.29 5.56 8.36
CA ALA A 108 14.40 5.68 7.41
C ALA A 108 14.70 7.14 7.04
N THR A 109 15.88 7.35 6.50
CA THR A 109 16.32 8.67 6.04
C THR A 109 15.41 9.23 4.94
N PRO A 110 15.32 10.56 4.77
CA PRO A 110 14.54 11.17 3.69
C PRO A 110 14.93 10.67 2.29
N LYS A 111 16.21 10.30 2.08
CA LYS A 111 16.67 9.72 0.81
C LYS A 111 16.03 8.37 0.51
N ALA A 112 15.96 7.47 1.50
CA ALA A 112 15.33 6.18 1.34
C ALA A 112 13.79 6.31 1.16
N GLN A 113 13.16 7.23 1.92
CA GLN A 113 11.74 7.55 1.73
C GLN A 113 11.46 8.05 0.31
N SER A 114 12.25 9.00 -0.19
CA SER A 114 12.09 9.57 -1.54
C SER A 114 12.23 8.51 -2.63
N ALA A 115 13.15 7.56 -2.50
CA ALA A 115 13.33 6.48 -3.48
C ALA A 115 12.07 5.61 -3.63
N LEU A 116 11.42 5.24 -2.51
CA LEU A 116 10.15 4.52 -2.55
C LEU A 116 9.04 5.37 -3.17
N LEU A 117 8.90 6.61 -2.72
CA LEU A 117 7.79 7.48 -3.10
C LEU A 117 7.87 7.92 -4.57
N GLU A 118 9.08 8.12 -5.11
CA GLU A 118 9.30 8.37 -6.53
C GLU A 118 8.89 7.16 -7.37
N ALA A 119 9.31 5.96 -6.97
CA ALA A 119 8.93 4.74 -7.68
C ALA A 119 7.42 4.46 -7.62
N MET A 120 6.73 4.85 -6.54
CA MET A 120 5.27 4.77 -6.44
C MET A 120 4.57 5.67 -7.47
N GLU A 121 5.07 6.88 -7.67
CA GLU A 121 4.49 7.85 -8.61
C GLU A 121 4.78 7.48 -10.07
N GLU A 122 6.06 7.19 -10.36
CA GLU A 122 6.52 6.92 -11.71
C GLU A 122 6.19 5.49 -12.20
N GLN A 123 5.88 4.57 -11.29
CA GLN A 123 5.70 3.12 -11.55
C GLN A 123 6.89 2.47 -12.27
N GLN A 124 8.05 3.06 -12.13
CA GLN A 124 9.33 2.63 -12.68
C GLN A 124 10.47 3.15 -11.81
N VAL A 125 11.66 2.58 -11.96
CA VAL A 125 12.88 3.07 -11.36
C VAL A 125 13.95 3.27 -12.41
N THR A 126 14.76 4.33 -12.26
CA THR A 126 15.89 4.60 -13.15
C THR A 126 17.19 4.46 -12.36
N VAL A 127 18.04 3.51 -12.77
CA VAL A 127 19.35 3.25 -12.17
C VAL A 127 20.39 3.36 -13.28
N GLU A 128 21.38 4.24 -13.08
CA GLU A 128 22.51 4.47 -14.02
C GLU A 128 22.04 4.73 -15.47
N GLY A 129 20.94 5.50 -15.63
CA GLY A 129 20.41 5.86 -16.94
C GLY A 129 19.53 4.79 -17.59
N HIS A 130 19.34 3.64 -16.97
CA HIS A 130 18.43 2.59 -17.43
C HIS A 130 17.13 2.61 -16.62
N THR A 131 16.00 2.55 -17.33
CA THR A 131 14.67 2.57 -16.70
C THR A 131 14.08 1.17 -16.69
N TYR A 132 13.63 0.75 -15.52
CA TYR A 132 13.04 -0.56 -15.26
C TYR A 132 11.59 -0.37 -14.79
N PRO A 133 10.58 -0.88 -15.51
CA PRO A 133 9.20 -0.80 -15.10
C PRO A 133 8.96 -1.68 -13.87
N LEU A 134 8.08 -1.23 -12.97
CA LEU A 134 7.61 -2.04 -11.85
C LEU A 134 6.54 -3.04 -12.29
N PRO A 135 6.40 -4.18 -11.59
CA PRO A 135 5.38 -5.17 -11.90
C PRO A 135 3.97 -4.60 -11.72
N GLN A 136 3.02 -5.05 -12.55
CA GLN A 136 1.61 -4.63 -12.44
C GLN A 136 0.72 -5.79 -12.01
N PRO A 137 -0.31 -5.52 -11.19
CA PRO A 137 -0.56 -4.26 -10.48
C PRO A 137 0.54 -3.96 -9.48
N PHE A 138 0.83 -2.69 -9.21
CA PHE A 138 1.78 -2.27 -8.20
C PHE A 138 1.06 -1.52 -7.07
N PHE A 139 1.20 -2.01 -5.84
CA PHE A 139 0.53 -1.45 -4.68
C PHE A 139 1.47 -1.39 -3.47
N VAL A 140 1.55 -0.23 -2.85
CA VAL A 140 2.31 -0.03 -1.62
C VAL A 140 1.37 0.22 -0.45
N ILE A 141 1.57 -0.53 0.63
CA ILE A 141 1.05 -0.21 1.95
C ILE A 141 2.23 0.31 2.76
N ALA A 142 2.26 1.60 3.06
CA ALA A 142 3.22 2.15 3.99
C ALA A 142 2.64 2.19 5.39
N THR A 143 3.48 1.96 6.40
CA THR A 143 3.09 2.16 7.79
C THR A 143 3.97 3.23 8.44
N GLN A 144 3.37 4.02 9.31
CA GLN A 144 4.12 4.90 10.19
C GLN A 144 3.58 4.81 11.61
N ASN A 145 4.47 4.95 12.57
CA ASN A 145 4.08 5.15 13.95
C ASN A 145 3.83 6.64 14.19
N PRO A 146 3.00 7.02 15.17
CA PRO A 146 2.75 8.42 15.49
C PRO A 146 4.05 9.23 15.63
N SER A 147 4.03 10.46 15.13
CA SER A 147 5.21 11.30 14.88
C SER A 147 5.96 11.82 16.12
N TYR A 148 5.51 11.51 17.33
CA TYR A 148 6.18 11.88 18.58
C TYR A 148 7.28 10.88 19.05
N GLN A 149 7.60 9.86 18.25
CA GLN A 149 8.68 8.92 18.59
C GLN A 149 10.05 9.48 18.19
N LEU A 150 11.00 9.43 19.13
CA LEU A 150 12.38 9.82 18.91
C LEU A 150 13.02 8.98 17.78
N GLY A 151 13.83 9.65 16.95
CA GLY A 151 14.52 8.97 15.84
C GLY A 151 13.65 8.71 14.60
N THR A 152 12.58 9.49 14.41
CA THR A 152 11.76 9.45 13.21
C THR A 152 11.98 10.67 12.32
N PHE A 153 11.79 10.48 11.01
CA PHE A 153 11.77 11.51 9.98
C PHE A 153 10.34 11.59 9.42
N PRO A 154 9.53 12.56 9.85
CA PRO A 154 8.16 12.67 9.39
C PRO A 154 8.11 12.91 7.88
N LEU A 155 7.12 12.33 7.21
CA LEU A 155 6.87 12.58 5.80
C LEU A 155 6.33 14.00 5.62
N PRO A 156 6.90 14.82 4.71
CA PRO A 156 6.31 16.10 4.32
C PRO A 156 4.93 15.91 3.67
N GLU A 157 4.07 16.94 3.71
CA GLU A 157 2.73 16.90 3.11
C GLU A 157 2.77 16.53 1.62
N SER A 158 3.71 17.07 0.86
CA SER A 158 3.92 16.74 -0.56
C SER A 158 4.23 15.25 -0.81
N GLN A 159 4.75 14.55 0.17
CA GLN A 159 4.99 13.11 0.10
C GLN A 159 3.77 12.30 0.58
N LEU A 160 3.01 12.83 1.53
CA LEU A 160 1.74 12.24 1.97
C LEU A 160 0.70 12.23 0.83
N ASP A 161 0.72 13.20 -0.06
CA ASP A 161 -0.15 13.30 -1.24
C ASP A 161 -0.02 12.12 -2.22
N ARG A 162 1.04 11.34 -2.14
CA ARG A 162 1.24 10.13 -2.98
C ARG A 162 0.41 8.94 -2.50
N PHE A 163 -0.14 9.02 -1.31
CA PHE A 163 -1.06 8.02 -0.78
C PHE A 163 -2.51 8.40 -1.06
N LEU A 164 -3.25 7.53 -1.73
CA LEU A 164 -4.67 7.75 -2.03
C LEU A 164 -5.52 7.79 -0.77
N MET A 165 -5.15 6.98 0.22
CA MET A 165 -5.87 6.91 1.49
C MET A 165 -4.90 6.79 2.67
N ARG A 166 -5.30 7.39 3.78
CA ARG A 166 -4.71 7.21 5.11
C ARG A 166 -5.76 6.60 6.03
N ILE A 167 -5.41 5.52 6.71
CA ILE A 167 -6.31 4.85 7.66
C ILE A 167 -5.61 4.55 8.97
N GLU A 168 -6.42 4.34 10.01
CA GLU A 168 -6.03 3.82 11.30
C GLU A 168 -6.72 2.47 11.52
N LEU A 169 -6.00 1.45 11.99
CA LEU A 169 -6.59 0.18 12.37
C LEU A 169 -7.17 0.24 13.78
N GLY A 170 -6.47 0.91 14.68
CA GLY A 170 -6.83 0.97 16.09
C GLY A 170 -6.73 -0.38 16.82
N TYR A 171 -6.94 -0.38 18.10
CA TYR A 171 -7.00 -1.62 18.88
C TYR A 171 -8.20 -2.50 18.49
N PRO A 172 -8.07 -3.82 18.57
CA PRO A 172 -9.21 -4.72 18.44
C PRO A 172 -10.21 -4.46 19.59
N ASN A 173 -11.48 -4.76 19.38
CA ASN A 173 -12.45 -4.74 20.46
C ASN A 173 -12.19 -5.90 21.43
N HIS A 174 -12.75 -5.84 22.63
CA HIS A 174 -12.54 -6.82 23.70
C HIS A 174 -12.81 -8.28 23.27
N ASN A 175 -13.83 -8.52 22.45
CA ASN A 175 -14.16 -9.87 21.97
C ASN A 175 -13.09 -10.37 20.98
N ALA A 176 -12.64 -9.54 20.06
CA ALA A 176 -11.57 -9.85 19.11
C ALA A 176 -10.24 -10.09 19.83
N GLU A 177 -9.93 -9.27 20.85
CA GLU A 177 -8.73 -9.45 21.66
C GLU A 177 -8.73 -10.82 22.38
N ARG A 178 -9.85 -11.19 22.99
CA ARG A 178 -10.02 -12.52 23.61
C ARG A 178 -9.83 -13.66 22.61
N GLU A 179 -10.38 -13.51 21.40
CA GLU A 179 -10.22 -14.49 20.33
C GLU A 179 -8.76 -14.58 19.84
N LEU A 180 -8.05 -13.44 19.76
CA LEU A 180 -6.64 -13.42 19.43
C LEU A 180 -5.77 -14.17 20.46
N LEU A 181 -6.10 -14.05 21.75
CA LEU A 181 -5.37 -14.72 22.83
C LEU A 181 -5.65 -16.24 22.91
N SER A 182 -6.87 -16.65 22.55
CA SER A 182 -7.30 -18.06 22.61
C SER A 182 -7.22 -18.80 21.26
N GLY A 183 -7.00 -18.08 20.17
CA GLY A 183 -7.18 -18.57 18.81
C GLY A 183 -5.94 -19.16 18.16
N THR A 184 -6.12 -19.64 16.95
CA THR A 184 -5.08 -20.22 16.10
C THR A 184 -4.08 -19.17 15.62
N ASN A 185 -2.85 -19.55 15.43
CA ASN A 185 -1.79 -18.70 14.87
C ASN A 185 -2.23 -18.11 13.50
N ARG A 186 -2.33 -16.79 13.40
CA ARG A 186 -2.78 -16.06 12.20
C ARG A 186 -1.92 -16.35 10.96
N HIS A 187 -0.62 -16.57 11.14
CA HIS A 187 0.25 -16.97 10.02
C HIS A 187 -0.18 -18.29 9.37
N LYS A 188 -0.62 -19.26 10.20
CA LYS A 188 -1.15 -20.54 9.66
C LYS A 188 -2.46 -20.32 8.92
N LEU A 189 -3.35 -19.47 9.43
CA LEU A 189 -4.62 -19.14 8.75
C LEU A 189 -4.38 -18.43 7.41
N ILE A 190 -3.44 -17.49 7.35
CA ILE A 190 -3.08 -16.81 6.08
C ILE A 190 -2.55 -17.83 5.05
N ALA A 191 -1.75 -18.80 5.49
CA ALA A 191 -1.18 -19.81 4.61
C ALA A 191 -2.26 -20.68 3.93
N THR A 192 -3.43 -20.86 4.57
CA THR A 192 -4.56 -21.65 4.02
C THR A 192 -5.50 -20.86 3.11
N LEU A 193 -5.29 -19.54 2.97
CA LEU A 193 -6.12 -18.73 2.10
C LEU A 193 -5.88 -19.07 0.63
N GLU A 194 -6.96 -19.21 -0.10
CA GLU A 194 -6.94 -19.35 -1.55
C GLU A 194 -7.07 -18.00 -2.23
N VAL A 195 -6.52 -17.89 -3.45
CA VAL A 195 -6.63 -16.69 -4.27
C VAL A 195 -8.07 -16.51 -4.73
N GLN A 196 -8.68 -15.37 -4.43
CA GLN A 196 -10.06 -15.05 -4.76
C GLN A 196 -10.19 -13.99 -5.86
N LEU A 197 -9.24 -13.05 -5.92
CA LEU A 197 -9.19 -11.99 -6.93
C LEU A 197 -7.79 -11.95 -7.57
N PRO A 198 -7.50 -12.80 -8.57
CA PRO A 198 -6.17 -12.80 -9.21
C PRO A 198 -5.77 -11.48 -9.83
N ALA A 199 -4.45 -11.25 -9.99
CA ALA A 199 -3.86 -10.01 -10.50
C ALA A 199 -4.49 -9.52 -11.82
N GLU A 200 -4.77 -10.44 -12.76
CA GLU A 200 -5.39 -10.10 -14.05
C GLU A 200 -6.80 -9.54 -13.88
N LYS A 201 -7.59 -10.14 -12.97
CA LYS A 201 -8.94 -9.66 -12.66
C LYS A 201 -8.89 -8.33 -11.91
N LEU A 202 -7.92 -8.15 -11.03
CA LEU A 202 -7.71 -6.89 -10.32
C LEU A 202 -7.44 -5.75 -11.31
N LEU A 203 -6.57 -5.94 -12.31
CA LEU A 203 -6.30 -4.94 -13.36
C LEU A 203 -7.56 -4.59 -14.15
N ILE A 204 -8.39 -5.57 -14.50
CA ILE A 204 -9.67 -5.31 -15.18
C ILE A 204 -10.60 -4.45 -14.31
N VAL A 205 -10.69 -4.73 -13.02
CA VAL A 205 -11.50 -3.95 -12.09
C VAL A 205 -10.94 -2.52 -11.95
N GLN A 206 -9.63 -2.35 -11.84
CA GLN A 206 -8.99 -1.03 -11.79
C GLN A 206 -9.29 -0.20 -13.05
N GLN A 207 -9.28 -0.82 -14.22
CA GLN A 207 -9.68 -0.14 -15.46
C GLN A 207 -11.16 0.25 -15.45
N ALA A 208 -12.04 -0.63 -14.99
CA ALA A 208 -13.47 -0.36 -14.89
C ALA A 208 -13.77 0.79 -13.90
N VAL A 209 -13.05 0.87 -12.78
CA VAL A 209 -13.19 1.96 -11.79
C VAL A 209 -12.87 3.32 -12.43
N LYS A 210 -11.87 3.39 -13.31
CA LYS A 210 -11.51 4.64 -14.02
C LYS A 210 -12.59 5.12 -15.00
N GLN A 211 -13.52 4.24 -15.40
CA GLN A 211 -14.59 4.54 -16.33
C GLN A 211 -15.93 4.90 -15.64
N VAL A 212 -15.97 4.85 -14.30
CA VAL A 212 -17.18 5.20 -13.55
C VAL A 212 -17.52 6.67 -13.75
N HIS A 213 -18.73 6.94 -14.24
CA HIS A 213 -19.23 8.30 -14.42
C HIS A 213 -19.42 8.99 -13.07
N VAL A 214 -18.83 10.16 -12.91
CA VAL A 214 -19.00 11.02 -11.73
C VAL A 214 -19.83 12.25 -12.16
N SER A 215 -20.99 12.46 -11.50
CA SER A 215 -21.83 13.62 -11.80
C SER A 215 -21.16 14.92 -11.38
N SER A 216 -21.47 16.03 -12.11
CA SER A 216 -20.96 17.37 -11.77
C SER A 216 -21.27 17.75 -10.33
N ALA A 217 -22.47 17.45 -9.85
CA ALA A 217 -22.88 17.74 -8.46
C ALA A 217 -21.99 17.04 -7.42
N LEU A 218 -21.52 15.80 -7.72
CA LEU A 218 -20.60 15.09 -6.83
C LEU A 218 -19.20 15.69 -6.89
N LEU A 219 -18.75 16.10 -8.07
CA LEU A 219 -17.46 16.80 -8.22
C LEU A 219 -17.47 18.13 -7.46
N ASP A 220 -18.51 18.95 -7.64
CA ASP A 220 -18.66 20.23 -6.95
C ASP A 220 -18.72 20.05 -5.43
N GLY A 221 -19.46 19.06 -4.94
CA GLY A 221 -19.52 18.72 -3.52
C GLY A 221 -18.18 18.21 -2.95
N SER A 222 -17.38 17.54 -3.76
CA SER A 222 -16.03 17.11 -3.36
C SER A 222 -15.06 18.29 -3.28
N VAL A 223 -15.10 19.21 -4.25
CA VAL A 223 -14.30 20.45 -4.25
C VAL A 223 -14.64 21.33 -3.06
N ALA A 224 -15.95 21.54 -2.78
CA ALA A 224 -16.40 22.34 -1.63
C ALA A 224 -15.87 21.77 -0.28
N ARG A 225 -15.90 20.45 -0.11
CA ARG A 225 -15.37 19.81 1.11
C ARG A 225 -13.87 19.93 1.26
N THR A 226 -13.12 19.95 0.16
CA THR A 226 -11.64 20.12 0.20
C THR A 226 -11.26 21.54 0.60
N SER A 227 -12.08 22.54 0.29
CA SER A 227 -11.85 23.93 0.68
C SER A 227 -12.27 24.25 2.13
N GLU A 228 -13.16 23.45 2.74
CA GLU A 228 -13.65 23.65 4.12
C GLU A 228 -12.92 22.82 5.18
N SER A 229 -12.17 21.78 4.78
CA SER A 229 -11.51 20.86 5.72
C SER A 229 -9.99 20.94 5.67
N GLU A 230 -9.40 21.86 6.42
CA GLU A 230 -7.99 21.73 6.81
C GLU A 230 -7.74 20.56 7.80
N GLU A 231 -8.78 19.92 8.27
CA GLU A 231 -8.69 18.84 9.25
C GLU A 231 -9.72 17.75 9.01
N ARG A 232 -9.52 16.79 8.12
CA ARG A 232 -10.02 15.41 8.16
C ARG A 232 -10.20 14.78 6.78
N LEU A 233 -9.51 13.64 6.55
CA LEU A 233 -9.73 12.70 5.44
C LEU A 233 -9.73 13.35 4.06
N VAL A 234 -8.56 13.70 3.57
CA VAL A 234 -8.39 14.16 2.20
C VAL A 234 -8.54 12.99 1.25
N PHE A 235 -9.72 12.85 0.64
CA PHE A 235 -9.89 12.13 -0.61
C PHE A 235 -9.36 13.05 -1.71
N ARG A 236 -8.06 12.99 -2.01
CA ARG A 236 -7.52 13.67 -3.19
C ARG A 236 -7.58 12.72 -4.37
N HIS A 237 -8.44 13.03 -5.31
CA HIS A 237 -8.49 12.39 -6.60
C HIS A 237 -7.43 13.03 -7.51
N ASN A 238 -6.33 12.32 -7.75
CA ASN A 238 -5.50 12.58 -8.92
C ASN A 238 -6.17 11.98 -10.15
N TYR A 239 -7.21 12.64 -10.67
CA TYR A 239 -7.63 12.43 -12.05
C TYR A 239 -6.71 13.26 -12.96
N PRO A 240 -6.07 12.66 -13.97
CA PRO A 240 -5.37 13.45 -14.98
C PRO A 240 -6.39 14.34 -15.70
N ALA A 241 -6.15 15.64 -15.70
CA ALA A 241 -6.97 16.68 -16.33
C ALA A 241 -7.02 16.60 -17.88
N LYS A 242 -7.03 15.39 -18.47
CA LYS A 242 -7.02 15.13 -19.91
C LYS A 242 -8.21 14.28 -20.39
N ALA A 243 -9.39 14.55 -19.90
CA ALA A 243 -10.61 13.93 -20.46
C ALA A 243 -11.80 14.89 -20.47
N ILE A 244 -11.54 16.17 -20.76
CA ILE A 244 -12.61 17.11 -21.12
C ILE A 244 -12.15 17.80 -22.42
N ASN A 245 -12.46 17.17 -23.56
CA ASN A 245 -12.73 17.75 -24.85
C ASN A 245 -13.73 16.85 -25.57
#